data_d8dbc1aa8637dd6494623885da982302
#
_entry.id   d8dbc1aa8637dd6494623885da982302
#
_cell.length_a   1.000
_cell.length_b   1.000
_cell.length_c   1.000
_cell.angle_alpha   90.00
_cell.angle_beta   90.00
_cell.angle_gamma   90.00
#
_symmetry.space_group_name_H-M   'P 1'
#
loop_
_entity.id
_entity.type
_entity.pdbx_description
1 polymer ?
#
loop_
_entity_poly.entity_id
_entity_poly.type
_entity_poly.pdbx_seq_one_letter_code
_entity_poly.pdbx_strand_id
1 'polypeptide(L)'
;RIARVKSAPANPASGILLVDKPQGITSHDVVARARKSVGTRKVGHAGTLDPMATGLLILGVNSATRLLTYIVGLDKQYTATIRLGVATTTDDAEGEPLAEGPAAALTAVTDDAIIAGAAGFAGTILQRPSSVSAIKVDGRRAYALAREGAPVELAPRSVTVSAFDVLGIRRSEWIDVDVRVDCSSGTY
;
A
#
# COMPACT_ATOMS: atom_id res chain seq x y z
N ARG A 1 30.22 43.01 24.48
CA ARG A 1 29.73 42.15 23.36
C ARG A 1 29.81 40.70 23.85
N ILE A 2 28.68 40.14 24.23
CA ILE A 2 28.59 38.73 24.63
C ILE A 2 28.58 37.93 23.34
N ALA A 3 29.61 37.12 23.11
CA ALA A 3 29.67 36.19 21.98
C ALA A 3 28.58 35.16 22.14
N ARG A 4 27.65 35.13 21.21
CA ARG A 4 26.59 34.11 21.12
C ARG A 4 27.27 32.79 20.76
N VAL A 5 27.47 31.90 21.73
CA VAL A 5 27.92 30.54 21.49
C VAL A 5 26.83 29.87 20.67
N LYS A 6 27.08 29.62 19.37
CA LYS A 6 26.26 28.75 18.56
C LYS A 6 26.42 27.37 19.15
N SER A 7 25.41 26.87 19.87
CA SER A 7 25.33 25.47 20.22
C SER A 7 25.42 24.66 18.94
N ALA A 8 26.37 23.75 18.84
CA ALA A 8 26.42 22.78 17.75
C ALA A 8 25.06 22.07 17.74
N PRO A 9 24.45 21.84 16.56
CA PRO A 9 23.21 21.10 16.49
C PRO A 9 23.45 19.74 17.14
N ALA A 10 22.68 19.44 18.17
CA ALA A 10 22.70 18.12 18.80
C ALA A 10 22.55 17.08 17.69
N ASN A 11 23.48 16.11 17.64
CA ASN A 11 23.43 15.06 16.63
C ASN A 11 22.05 14.38 16.77
N PRO A 12 21.16 14.44 15.76
CA PRO A 12 19.80 14.00 15.93
C PRO A 12 19.78 12.52 16.30
N ALA A 13 18.96 12.15 17.27
CA ALA A 13 18.85 10.78 17.78
C ALA A 13 18.59 9.79 16.64
N SER A 14 19.12 8.59 16.79
CA SER A 14 18.78 7.46 15.93
C SER A 14 17.61 6.68 16.54
N GLY A 15 16.66 6.26 15.73
CA GLY A 15 15.51 5.51 16.24
C GLY A 15 14.51 5.11 15.15
N ILE A 16 13.51 4.39 15.57
CA ILE A 16 12.35 4.03 14.75
C ILE A 16 11.21 4.97 15.11
N LEU A 17 10.52 5.51 14.10
CA LEU A 17 9.28 6.25 14.24
C LEU A 17 8.14 5.43 13.65
N LEU A 18 7.07 5.28 14.41
CA LEU A 18 5.82 4.69 13.95
C LEU A 18 4.88 5.84 13.60
N VAL A 19 4.44 5.90 12.36
CA VAL A 19 3.59 6.98 11.86
C VAL A 19 2.31 6.37 11.33
N ASP A 20 1.17 6.84 11.82
CA ASP A 20 -0.11 6.60 11.18
C ASP A 20 -0.21 7.56 9.98
N LYS A 21 -0.04 7.00 8.76
CA LYS A 21 -0.05 7.81 7.55
C LYS A 21 -1.50 8.23 7.25
N PRO A 22 -1.80 9.54 7.17
CA PRO A 22 -3.11 9.98 6.76
C PRO A 22 -3.33 9.75 5.26
N GLN A 23 -4.59 9.73 4.85
CA GLN A 23 -5.00 9.68 3.45
C GLN A 23 -4.54 10.93 2.68
N GLY A 24 -4.34 10.80 1.38
CA GLY A 24 -4.08 11.91 0.45
C GLY A 24 -2.61 12.36 0.38
N ILE A 25 -1.69 11.71 1.08
CA ILE A 25 -0.25 12.00 0.99
C ILE A 25 0.55 10.72 0.71
N THR A 26 1.69 10.88 0.05
CA THR A 26 2.60 9.77 -0.25
C THR A 26 3.44 9.37 0.97
N SER A 27 3.97 8.13 0.97
CA SER A 27 4.97 7.72 1.97
C SER A 27 6.23 8.62 1.94
N HIS A 28 6.59 9.17 0.79
CA HIS A 28 7.70 10.11 0.64
C HIS A 28 7.42 11.47 1.29
N ASP A 29 6.17 11.95 1.26
CA ASP A 29 5.76 13.18 1.95
C ASP A 29 5.90 13.03 3.46
N VAL A 30 5.55 11.86 4.01
CA VAL A 30 5.77 11.53 5.41
C VAL A 30 7.25 11.57 5.76
N VAL A 31 8.11 10.95 4.93
CA VAL A 31 9.56 10.99 5.11
C VAL A 31 10.08 12.42 5.05
N ALA A 32 9.60 13.26 4.12
CA ALA A 32 10.01 14.66 4.01
C ALA A 32 9.64 15.47 5.26
N ARG A 33 8.41 15.28 5.78
CA ARG A 33 7.97 15.90 7.04
C ARG A 33 8.82 15.42 8.23
N ALA A 34 9.06 14.12 8.33
CA ALA A 34 9.90 13.54 9.38
C ALA A 34 11.32 14.11 9.35
N ARG A 35 11.95 14.23 8.17
CA ARG A 35 13.28 14.85 7.99
C ARG A 35 13.34 16.27 8.56
N LYS A 36 12.30 17.07 8.29
CA LYS A 36 12.19 18.43 8.80
C LYS A 36 12.06 18.46 10.33
N SER A 37 11.22 17.58 10.88
CA SER A 37 10.93 17.53 12.32
C SER A 37 12.12 17.04 13.13
N VAL A 38 12.84 16.01 12.64
CA VAL A 38 13.99 15.45 13.38
C VAL A 38 15.34 16.10 13.02
N GLY A 39 15.36 17.04 12.08
CA GLY A 39 16.56 17.80 11.73
C GLY A 39 17.66 17.00 11.01
N THR A 40 17.31 15.88 10.34
CA THR A 40 18.27 15.06 9.58
C THR A 40 17.70 14.65 8.23
N ARG A 41 18.56 14.54 7.22
CA ARG A 41 18.19 14.03 5.90
C ARG A 41 18.15 12.49 5.85
N LYS A 42 18.79 11.82 6.82
CA LYS A 42 18.91 10.36 6.87
C LYS A 42 17.66 9.74 7.49
N VAL A 43 16.57 9.71 6.74
CA VAL A 43 15.30 9.09 7.09
C VAL A 43 14.82 8.27 5.89
N GLY A 44 14.42 7.03 6.15
CA GLY A 44 13.80 6.11 5.18
C GLY A 44 12.57 5.45 5.76
N HIS A 45 11.84 4.67 4.97
CA HIS A 45 10.65 3.91 5.40
C HIS A 45 10.76 2.43 5.02
N ALA A 46 10.04 1.58 5.75
CA ALA A 46 9.92 0.15 5.49
C ALA A 46 8.53 -0.17 4.92
N GLY A 47 8.43 -0.18 3.61
CA GLY A 47 7.19 -0.38 2.87
C GLY A 47 6.60 0.93 2.35
N THR A 48 5.88 0.83 1.25
CA THR A 48 5.17 1.95 0.63
C THR A 48 3.68 1.76 0.88
N LEU A 49 3.01 2.82 1.31
CA LEU A 49 1.56 2.95 1.28
C LEU A 49 1.18 3.93 0.18
N ASP A 50 0.19 3.58 -0.61
CA ASP A 50 -0.35 4.43 -1.66
C ASP A 50 -1.01 5.70 -1.05
N PRO A 51 -1.21 6.78 -1.83
CA PRO A 51 -1.77 8.02 -1.31
C PRO A 51 -3.12 7.82 -0.62
N MET A 52 -3.99 7.00 -1.18
CA MET A 52 -5.31 6.69 -0.62
C MET A 52 -5.25 5.85 0.67
N ALA A 53 -4.21 5.02 0.83
CA ALA A 53 -4.09 4.15 1.99
C ALA A 53 -3.68 4.92 3.24
N THR A 54 -4.20 4.48 4.38
CA THR A 54 -3.86 4.96 5.72
C THR A 54 -3.15 3.87 6.51
N GLY A 55 -2.64 4.20 7.69
CA GLY A 55 -2.13 3.23 8.65
C GLY A 55 -0.62 3.27 8.83
N LEU A 56 -0.08 2.19 9.39
CA LEU A 56 1.28 2.14 9.91
C LEU A 56 2.35 2.28 8.84
N LEU A 57 3.12 3.35 8.92
CA LEU A 57 4.36 3.56 8.18
C LEU A 57 5.53 3.60 9.14
N ILE A 58 6.44 2.64 9.03
CA ILE A 58 7.63 2.54 9.90
C ILE A 58 8.77 3.32 9.26
N LEU A 59 9.30 4.32 9.98
CA LEU A 59 10.44 5.12 9.55
C LEU A 59 11.67 4.78 10.40
N GLY A 60 12.83 4.71 9.76
CA GLY A 60 14.12 4.67 10.42
C GLY A 60 14.84 6.01 10.31
N VAL A 61 15.44 6.47 11.40
CA VAL A 61 16.17 7.73 11.50
C VAL A 61 17.64 7.46 11.76
N ASN A 62 18.54 8.10 11.04
CA ASN A 62 20.00 8.01 11.16
C ASN A 62 20.50 6.55 11.05
N SER A 63 21.18 6.02 12.08
CA SER A 63 21.69 4.64 12.05
C SER A 63 20.59 3.59 11.99
N ALA A 64 19.41 3.89 12.51
CA ALA A 64 18.26 2.97 12.47
C ALA A 64 17.69 2.75 11.06
N THR A 65 18.07 3.56 10.05
CA THR A 65 17.72 3.25 8.65
C THR A 65 18.22 1.86 8.21
N ARG A 66 19.28 1.33 8.82
CA ARG A 66 19.81 -0.01 8.54
C ARG A 66 18.86 -1.12 9.01
N LEU A 67 18.05 -0.86 10.04
CA LEU A 67 17.08 -1.84 10.55
C LEU A 67 15.92 -2.05 9.60
N LEU A 68 15.64 -1.08 8.72
CA LEU A 68 14.53 -1.17 7.77
C LEU A 68 14.66 -2.37 6.83
N THR A 69 15.90 -2.83 6.55
CA THR A 69 16.13 -4.01 5.70
C THR A 69 15.56 -5.30 6.30
N TYR A 70 15.48 -5.38 7.62
CA TYR A 70 14.89 -6.52 8.34
C TYR A 70 13.37 -6.41 8.48
N ILE A 71 12.82 -5.21 8.32
CA ILE A 71 11.39 -4.92 8.51
C ILE A 71 10.63 -4.99 7.19
N VAL A 72 11.27 -4.56 6.08
CA VAL A 72 10.61 -4.46 4.77
C VAL A 72 10.08 -5.80 4.27
N GLY A 73 10.76 -6.90 4.59
CA GLY A 73 10.42 -8.26 4.19
C GLY A 73 9.39 -8.97 5.08
N LEU A 74 8.98 -8.35 6.20
CA LEU A 74 8.00 -8.94 7.09
C LEU A 74 6.60 -8.97 6.46
N ASP A 75 5.79 -9.90 6.94
CA ASP A 75 4.38 -10.00 6.57
C ASP A 75 3.61 -8.72 6.92
N LYS A 76 2.51 -8.52 6.25
CA LYS A 76 1.66 -7.34 6.36
C LYS A 76 0.22 -7.75 6.61
N GLN A 77 -0.50 -6.91 7.35
CA GLN A 77 -1.94 -7.01 7.50
C GLN A 77 -2.59 -5.75 6.95
N TYR A 78 -3.60 -5.95 6.13
CA TYR A 78 -4.39 -4.86 5.55
C TYR A 78 -5.87 -5.06 5.86
N THR A 79 -6.58 -3.96 6.03
CA THR A 79 -8.03 -3.91 5.93
C THR A 79 -8.41 -3.09 4.72
N ALA A 80 -9.41 -3.54 3.97
CA ALA A 80 -9.88 -2.86 2.77
C ALA A 80 -11.37 -3.08 2.57
N THR A 81 -11.98 -2.23 1.76
CA THR A 81 -13.32 -2.46 1.20
C THR A 81 -13.17 -2.77 -0.27
N ILE A 82 -13.65 -3.93 -0.70
CA ILE A 82 -13.71 -4.34 -2.10
C ILE A 82 -15.10 -4.03 -2.60
N ARG A 83 -15.20 -3.20 -3.64
CA ARG A 83 -16.48 -2.92 -4.33
C ARG A 83 -16.63 -3.85 -5.53
N LEU A 84 -17.67 -4.67 -5.52
CA LEU A 84 -18.01 -5.55 -6.63
C LEU A 84 -18.98 -4.85 -7.58
N GLY A 85 -18.77 -5.03 -8.87
CA GLY A 85 -19.61 -4.50 -9.95
C GLY A 85 -19.01 -3.31 -10.71
N VAL A 86 -17.88 -2.77 -10.23
CA VAL A 86 -17.16 -1.67 -10.89
C VAL A 86 -15.69 -2.06 -11.07
N ALA A 87 -15.18 -1.91 -12.27
CA ALA A 87 -13.75 -1.96 -12.55
C ALA A 87 -13.22 -0.54 -12.76
N THR A 88 -11.99 -0.27 -12.33
CA THR A 88 -11.33 1.03 -12.49
C THR A 88 -10.00 0.91 -13.20
N THR A 89 -9.48 2.02 -13.74
CA THR A 89 -8.22 2.08 -14.47
C THR A 89 -6.99 1.72 -13.62
N THR A 90 -7.09 1.80 -12.30
CA THR A 90 -5.99 1.55 -11.36
C THR A 90 -6.23 0.34 -10.47
N ASP A 91 -7.35 -0.36 -10.63
CA ASP A 91 -7.83 -1.45 -9.78
C ASP A 91 -8.12 -1.01 -8.32
N ASP A 92 -8.21 0.29 -8.06
CA ASP A 92 -8.52 0.89 -6.77
C ASP A 92 -9.52 2.06 -6.89
N ALA A 93 -9.85 2.69 -5.76
CA ALA A 93 -10.84 3.77 -5.68
C ALA A 93 -10.34 5.12 -6.24
N GLU A 94 -9.07 5.26 -6.61
CA GLU A 94 -8.52 6.48 -7.23
C GLU A 94 -8.62 6.45 -8.76
N GLY A 95 -8.92 5.27 -9.36
CA GLY A 95 -9.06 5.11 -10.80
C GLY A 95 -10.41 5.55 -11.34
N GLU A 96 -10.41 5.96 -12.62
CA GLU A 96 -11.63 6.23 -13.35
C GLU A 96 -12.40 4.92 -13.61
N PRO A 97 -13.73 4.90 -13.46
CA PRO A 97 -14.53 3.73 -13.80
C PRO A 97 -14.36 3.35 -15.27
N LEU A 98 -14.07 2.07 -15.53
CA LEU A 98 -13.93 1.52 -16.89
C LEU A 98 -15.26 1.02 -17.43
N ALA A 99 -15.97 0.24 -16.61
CA ALA A 99 -17.27 -0.31 -16.94
C ALA A 99 -17.97 -0.72 -15.63
N GLU A 100 -19.28 -0.58 -15.64
CA GLU A 100 -20.14 -1.12 -14.61
C GLU A 100 -20.59 -2.53 -15.04
N GLY A 101 -20.53 -3.48 -14.11
CA GLY A 101 -21.13 -4.78 -14.32
C GLY A 101 -22.66 -4.68 -14.38
N PRO A 102 -23.35 -5.58 -15.08
CA PRO A 102 -24.81 -5.56 -15.13
C PRO A 102 -25.38 -5.72 -13.71
N ALA A 103 -26.27 -4.81 -13.29
CA ALA A 103 -26.90 -4.82 -11.96
C ALA A 103 -27.56 -6.17 -11.63
N ALA A 104 -28.11 -6.85 -12.64
CA ALA A 104 -28.69 -8.19 -12.50
C ALA A 104 -27.66 -9.25 -12.07
N ALA A 105 -26.38 -9.10 -12.44
CA ALA A 105 -25.35 -10.02 -12.02
C ALA A 105 -25.03 -9.85 -10.53
N LEU A 106 -25.09 -8.62 -10.00
CA LEU A 106 -24.84 -8.35 -8.58
C LEU A 106 -25.94 -8.93 -7.68
N THR A 107 -27.19 -8.91 -8.12
CA THR A 107 -28.30 -9.50 -7.34
C THR A 107 -28.21 -11.02 -7.22
N ALA A 108 -27.54 -11.68 -8.17
CA ALA A 108 -27.33 -13.13 -8.14
C ALA A 108 -26.16 -13.57 -7.25
N VAL A 109 -25.27 -12.67 -6.86
CA VAL A 109 -24.11 -12.99 -6.01
C VAL A 109 -24.57 -13.15 -4.56
N THR A 110 -24.41 -14.33 -3.99
CA THR A 110 -24.73 -14.62 -2.58
C THR A 110 -23.55 -14.29 -1.66
N ASP A 111 -23.82 -14.11 -0.35
CA ASP A 111 -22.77 -13.92 0.65
C ASP A 111 -21.85 -15.14 0.74
N ASP A 112 -22.41 -16.34 0.64
CA ASP A 112 -21.63 -17.58 0.62
C ASP A 112 -20.66 -17.64 -0.58
N ALA A 113 -21.09 -17.16 -1.75
CA ALA A 113 -20.24 -17.10 -2.93
C ALA A 113 -19.09 -16.10 -2.75
N ILE A 114 -19.35 -14.95 -2.09
CA ILE A 114 -18.33 -13.94 -1.76
C ILE A 114 -17.32 -14.54 -0.77
N ILE A 115 -17.78 -15.16 0.29
CA ILE A 115 -16.93 -15.79 1.32
C ILE A 115 -16.08 -16.91 0.70
N ALA A 116 -16.68 -17.77 -0.11
CA ALA A 116 -15.97 -18.83 -0.82
C ALA A 116 -14.93 -18.28 -1.80
N GLY A 117 -15.27 -17.22 -2.52
CA GLY A 117 -14.35 -16.51 -3.42
C GLY A 117 -13.15 -15.93 -2.67
N ALA A 118 -13.39 -15.26 -1.53
CA ALA A 118 -12.32 -14.73 -0.67
C ALA A 118 -11.40 -15.83 -0.14
N ALA A 119 -11.97 -16.95 0.32
CA ALA A 119 -11.21 -18.10 0.80
C ALA A 119 -10.30 -18.70 -0.28
N GLY A 120 -10.69 -18.60 -1.57
CA GLY A 120 -9.89 -19.05 -2.70
C GLY A 120 -8.58 -18.30 -2.91
N PHE A 121 -8.42 -17.14 -2.31
CA PHE A 121 -7.15 -16.37 -2.34
C PHE A 121 -6.18 -16.76 -1.23
N ALA A 122 -6.57 -17.58 -0.25
CA ALA A 122 -5.69 -18.05 0.79
C ALA A 122 -4.67 -19.06 0.25
N GLY A 123 -3.43 -18.99 0.77
CA GLY A 123 -2.33 -19.85 0.37
C GLY A 123 -1.29 -19.15 -0.52
N THR A 124 -0.47 -19.93 -1.19
CA THR A 124 0.52 -19.40 -2.14
C THR A 124 -0.10 -19.26 -3.51
N ILE A 125 -0.15 -18.05 -4.02
CA ILE A 125 -0.77 -17.71 -5.31
C ILE A 125 0.23 -17.01 -6.24
N LEU A 126 -0.03 -17.05 -7.53
CA LEU A 126 0.66 -16.26 -8.53
C LEU A 126 -0.14 -14.99 -8.79
N GLN A 127 0.34 -13.86 -8.27
CA GLN A 127 -0.27 -12.56 -8.48
C GLN A 127 0.46 -11.78 -9.57
N ARG A 128 -0.28 -11.28 -10.55
CA ARG A 128 0.23 -10.29 -11.50
C ARG A 128 -0.04 -8.89 -10.92
N PRO A 129 1.00 -8.13 -10.58
CA PRO A 129 0.82 -6.77 -10.07
C PRO A 129 0.19 -5.84 -11.10
N SER A 130 -0.53 -4.82 -10.63
CA SER A 130 -1.10 -3.79 -11.51
C SER A 130 0.01 -3.05 -12.27
N SER A 131 -0.27 -2.68 -13.53
CA SER A 131 0.63 -1.88 -14.38
C SER A 131 0.90 -0.49 -13.80
N VAL A 132 0.03 0.02 -12.93
CA VAL A 132 0.20 1.31 -12.24
C VAL A 132 0.94 1.17 -10.89
N SER A 133 1.54 0.02 -10.62
CA SER A 133 2.30 -0.23 -9.38
C SER A 133 3.67 0.48 -9.34
N ALA A 134 4.26 0.56 -8.14
CA ALA A 134 5.59 1.12 -7.94
C ALA A 134 6.76 0.19 -8.34
N ILE A 135 6.48 -0.94 -8.98
CA ILE A 135 7.47 -1.90 -9.46
C ILE A 135 8.38 -1.24 -10.50
N LYS A 136 9.65 -1.60 -10.48
CA LYS A 136 10.60 -1.14 -11.50
C LYS A 136 10.68 -2.16 -12.64
N VAL A 137 10.53 -1.66 -13.86
CA VAL A 137 10.79 -2.37 -15.12
C VAL A 137 11.92 -1.62 -15.80
N ASP A 138 13.05 -2.28 -16.05
CA ASP A 138 14.25 -1.70 -16.66
C ASP A 138 14.72 -0.40 -15.98
N GLY A 139 14.64 -0.36 -14.65
CA GLY A 139 15.05 0.80 -13.84
C GLY A 139 14.00 1.90 -13.71
N ARG A 140 12.91 1.88 -14.48
CA ARG A 140 11.80 2.84 -14.45
C ARG A 140 10.61 2.26 -13.68
N ARG A 141 9.84 3.12 -13.00
CA ARG A 141 8.63 2.70 -12.30
C ARG A 141 7.51 2.36 -13.29
N ALA A 142 6.78 1.26 -13.06
CA ALA A 142 5.69 0.80 -13.92
C ALA A 142 4.62 1.90 -14.11
N TYR A 143 4.23 2.60 -13.05
CA TYR A 143 3.27 3.71 -13.14
C TYR A 143 3.73 4.85 -14.05
N ALA A 144 5.06 5.12 -14.15
CA ALA A 144 5.58 6.15 -15.02
C ALA A 144 5.51 5.74 -16.51
N LEU A 145 5.77 4.44 -16.78
CA LEU A 145 5.63 3.88 -18.12
C LEU A 145 4.15 3.84 -18.56
N ALA A 146 3.26 3.44 -17.66
CA ALA A 146 1.82 3.39 -17.93
C ALA A 146 1.25 4.79 -18.27
N ARG A 147 1.69 5.85 -17.58
CA ARG A 147 1.30 7.24 -17.90
C ARG A 147 1.78 7.72 -19.26
N GLU A 148 2.87 7.16 -19.78
CA GLU A 148 3.38 7.44 -21.12
C GLU A 148 2.67 6.63 -22.23
N GLY A 149 1.66 5.82 -21.84
CA GLY A 149 0.93 4.97 -22.79
C GLY A 149 1.69 3.72 -23.22
N ALA A 150 2.83 3.41 -22.59
CA ALA A 150 3.57 2.20 -22.88
C ALA A 150 2.86 0.98 -22.23
N PRO A 151 2.62 -0.10 -22.99
CA PRO A 151 2.07 -1.33 -22.41
C PRO A 151 3.09 -1.90 -21.42
N VAL A 152 2.69 -2.02 -20.13
CA VAL A 152 3.54 -2.60 -19.08
C VAL A 152 2.94 -3.93 -18.70
N GLU A 153 3.53 -5.01 -19.18
CA GLU A 153 3.16 -6.35 -18.77
C GLU A 153 4.12 -6.84 -17.68
N LEU A 154 3.60 -6.95 -16.44
CA LEU A 154 4.38 -7.44 -15.31
C LEU A 154 4.25 -8.97 -15.20
N ALA A 155 5.39 -9.64 -15.01
CA ALA A 155 5.38 -11.07 -14.77
C ALA A 155 4.68 -11.40 -13.44
N PRO A 156 3.88 -12.49 -13.40
CA PRO A 156 3.31 -12.98 -12.15
C PRO A 156 4.38 -13.28 -11.12
N ARG A 157 4.10 -13.00 -9.85
CA ARG A 157 5.00 -13.27 -8.73
C ARG A 157 4.30 -14.15 -7.71
N SER A 158 5.05 -15.08 -7.12
CA SER A 158 4.56 -15.88 -6.01
C SER A 158 4.43 -15.00 -4.78
N VAL A 159 3.23 -14.96 -4.18
CA VAL A 159 2.93 -14.32 -2.91
C VAL A 159 2.17 -15.29 -2.03
N THR A 160 2.24 -15.10 -0.72
CA THR A 160 1.50 -15.94 0.23
C THR A 160 0.47 -15.07 0.94
N VAL A 161 -0.79 -15.49 0.89
CA VAL A 161 -1.89 -14.92 1.66
C VAL A 161 -2.20 -15.91 2.77
N SER A 162 -1.79 -15.57 4.00
CA SER A 162 -1.98 -16.46 5.15
C SER A 162 -3.40 -16.42 5.72
N ALA A 163 -4.11 -15.30 5.54
CA ALA A 163 -5.52 -15.17 5.84
C ALA A 163 -6.20 -14.18 4.90
N PHE A 164 -7.43 -14.45 4.52
CA PHE A 164 -8.32 -13.54 3.79
C PHE A 164 -9.71 -13.66 4.40
N ASP A 165 -10.02 -12.75 5.33
CA ASP A 165 -11.27 -12.80 6.10
C ASP A 165 -12.25 -11.76 5.59
N VAL A 166 -13.49 -12.16 5.36
CA VAL A 166 -14.61 -11.26 5.12
C VAL A 166 -15.14 -10.79 6.47
N LEU A 167 -15.05 -9.49 6.74
CA LEU A 167 -15.48 -8.86 8.00
C LEU A 167 -16.94 -8.41 7.93
N GLY A 168 -17.42 -8.07 6.74
CA GLY A 168 -18.79 -7.61 6.54
C GLY A 168 -19.12 -7.46 5.06
N ILE A 169 -20.40 -7.57 4.73
CA ILE A 169 -20.93 -7.39 3.39
C ILE A 169 -22.08 -6.38 3.48
N ARG A 170 -21.99 -5.33 2.70
CA ARG A 170 -23.03 -4.29 2.57
C ARG A 170 -23.56 -4.27 1.16
N ARG A 171 -24.88 -4.28 1.04
CA ARG A 171 -25.58 -4.27 -0.25
C ARG A 171 -26.37 -2.97 -0.40
N SER A 172 -26.09 -2.25 -1.47
CA SER A 172 -26.80 -1.05 -1.90
C SER A 172 -26.94 -1.09 -3.42
N GLU A 173 -26.57 -0.08 -4.14
CA GLU A 173 -26.36 -0.08 -5.59
C GLU A 173 -25.22 -1.04 -5.99
N TRP A 174 -24.21 -1.15 -5.10
CA TRP A 174 -23.06 -2.03 -5.21
C TRP A 174 -23.01 -3.02 -4.04
N ILE A 175 -22.12 -4.01 -4.13
CA ILE A 175 -21.77 -4.85 -3.00
C ILE A 175 -20.40 -4.43 -2.48
N ASP A 176 -20.35 -3.87 -1.29
CA ASP A 176 -19.13 -3.52 -0.60
C ASP A 176 -18.77 -4.62 0.42
N VAL A 177 -17.60 -5.21 0.24
CA VAL A 177 -17.09 -6.30 1.08
C VAL A 177 -15.91 -5.77 1.88
N ASP A 178 -16.07 -5.67 3.21
CA ASP A 178 -14.98 -5.34 4.11
C ASP A 178 -14.16 -6.58 4.39
N VAL A 179 -12.85 -6.48 4.20
CA VAL A 179 -11.94 -7.61 4.32
C VAL A 179 -10.74 -7.28 5.22
N ARG A 180 -10.15 -8.33 5.80
CA ARG A 180 -8.82 -8.33 6.39
C ARG A 180 -7.96 -9.33 5.64
N VAL A 181 -6.77 -8.91 5.25
CA VAL A 181 -5.82 -9.74 4.50
C VAL A 181 -4.48 -9.76 5.23
N ASP A 182 -4.01 -10.94 5.60
CA ASP A 182 -2.66 -11.17 6.10
C ASP A 182 -1.82 -11.79 4.98
N CYS A 183 -0.73 -11.14 4.60
CA CYS A 183 0.02 -11.57 3.42
C CYS A 183 1.53 -11.29 3.52
N SER A 184 2.28 -12.00 2.69
CA SER A 184 3.72 -11.79 2.54
C SER A 184 4.06 -10.40 1.99
N SER A 185 5.26 -9.93 2.25
CA SER A 185 5.80 -8.73 1.61
C SER A 185 5.77 -8.86 0.09
N GLY A 186 5.42 -7.77 -0.61
CA GLY A 186 5.35 -7.72 -2.07
C GLY A 186 4.01 -8.19 -2.66
N THR A 187 3.01 -8.45 -1.82
CA THR A 187 1.61 -8.63 -2.25
C THR A 187 1.01 -7.28 -2.63
N TYR A 188 0.26 -7.22 -3.73
CA TYR A 188 -0.39 -6.03 -4.31
C TYR A 188 -1.90 -6.20 -4.31
#